data_6f856682493027c6b41a24500c474e89
#
_entry.id   6f856682493027c6b41a24500c474e89
#
_cell.length_a   1.000
_cell.length_b   1.000
_cell.length_c   1.000
_cell.angle_alpha   90.00
_cell.angle_beta   90.00
_cell.angle_gamma   90.00
#
_symmetry.space_group_name_H-M   'P 1'
#
loop_
_entity.id
_entity.type
_entity.pdbx_description
1 polymer ?
#
loop_
_entity_poly.entity_id
_entity_poly.type
_entity_poly.pdbx_seq_one_letter_code
_entity_poly.pdbx_strand_id
1 'polypeptide(L)'
;MKNSQEIPKTKTMGRKFNFGAGPATMPLPVLEEVQSEMLDWKGLGLSVMEISHRSDEFQEIAREAEADFRDLLNIPDTYGVLFMHGGATLHNSMVPLNLSNAEGTADYVHSGHWAARSIKEAKRYTNVNIAASSEDKKFTFFPDQDNWNLSENSNYVHITPNETIGGLCLKELKTSSVPVVADYSSGILSEPINIDNFSMIYGGAQKNIGPAGLGFAIIKKDLLNKAQEITPTMLNYSTMLEGESMYNTPPTFAW
;
A
#
# COMPACT_ATOMS: atom_id res chain seq x y z
N MET A 1 44.38 25.03 -1.28
CA MET A 1 43.35 25.56 -0.37
C MET A 1 42.05 24.86 -0.71
N LYS A 2 41.61 23.91 0.12
CA LYS A 2 40.37 23.18 -0.12
C LYS A 2 39.23 24.00 0.49
N ASN A 3 38.32 24.51 -0.35
CA ASN A 3 37.06 25.08 0.10
C ASN A 3 36.21 23.95 0.70
N SER A 4 36.22 23.85 2.01
CA SER A 4 35.20 23.11 2.74
C SER A 4 33.89 23.89 2.63
N GLN A 5 33.00 23.47 1.73
CA GLN A 5 31.62 23.94 1.77
C GLN A 5 31.03 23.44 3.11
N GLU A 6 30.79 24.36 4.02
CA GLU A 6 30.00 24.08 5.22
C GLU A 6 28.60 23.64 4.77
N ILE A 7 28.25 22.41 5.09
CA ILE A 7 26.87 21.92 4.98
C ILE A 7 26.03 22.86 5.87
N PRO A 8 24.98 23.51 5.33
CA PRO A 8 24.13 24.38 6.13
C PRO A 8 23.61 23.57 7.33
N LYS A 9 23.88 24.03 8.54
CA LYS A 9 23.25 23.49 9.74
C LYS A 9 21.77 23.78 9.62
N THR A 10 20.98 22.77 9.18
CA THR A 10 19.53 22.84 9.20
C THR A 10 19.11 23.22 10.62
N LYS A 11 18.45 24.35 10.76
CA LYS A 11 17.86 24.80 12.00
C LYS A 11 16.78 23.78 12.35
N THR A 12 17.12 22.76 13.14
CA THR A 12 16.15 21.80 13.65
C THR A 12 15.21 22.58 14.55
N MET A 13 14.04 22.97 14.05
CA MET A 13 13.05 23.80 14.73
C MET A 13 12.47 23.10 15.98
N GLY A 14 13.31 22.63 16.89
CA GLY A 14 12.89 21.95 18.12
C GLY A 14 12.16 20.60 17.88
N ARG A 15 12.22 20.05 16.66
CA ARG A 15 11.61 18.74 16.36
C ARG A 15 12.29 17.65 17.19
N LYS A 16 11.49 16.81 17.80
CA LYS A 16 11.96 15.64 18.54
C LYS A 16 12.27 14.49 17.57
N PHE A 17 13.21 13.63 17.97
CA PHE A 17 13.38 12.34 17.30
C PHE A 17 12.11 11.50 17.50
N ASN A 18 11.48 11.12 16.41
CA ASN A 18 10.29 10.27 16.43
C ASN A 18 10.62 8.95 15.73
N PHE A 19 10.54 7.85 16.47
CA PHE A 19 10.77 6.49 15.99
C PHE A 19 9.45 5.70 15.89
N GLY A 20 8.31 6.39 15.88
CA GLY A 20 7.00 5.75 15.67
C GLY A 20 6.94 5.08 14.29
N ALA A 21 6.43 3.85 14.26
CA ALA A 21 6.33 3.07 13.03
C ALA A 21 5.23 3.59 12.06
N GLY A 22 4.25 4.31 12.60
CA GLY A 22 3.18 4.92 11.80
C GLY A 22 2.05 5.50 12.66
N PRO A 23 1.63 6.76 12.40
CA PRO A 23 2.23 7.71 11.46
C PRO A 23 3.71 7.96 11.75
N ALA A 24 4.53 7.81 10.72
CA ALA A 24 5.99 7.94 10.85
C ALA A 24 6.46 9.39 10.71
N THR A 25 7.74 9.62 10.98
CA THR A 25 8.36 10.94 10.80
C THR A 25 8.36 11.33 9.33
N MET A 26 7.74 12.47 9.02
CA MET A 26 7.84 13.09 7.70
C MET A 26 9.18 13.82 7.53
N PRO A 27 9.79 13.82 6.33
CA PRO A 27 10.96 14.65 6.04
C PRO A 27 10.68 16.13 6.30
N LEU A 28 11.63 16.84 6.91
CA LEU A 28 11.46 18.26 7.22
C LEU A 28 11.21 19.11 5.96
N PRO A 29 11.95 18.93 4.85
CA PRO A 29 11.70 19.71 3.63
C PRO A 29 10.25 19.59 3.12
N VAL A 30 9.67 18.38 3.17
CA VAL A 30 8.27 18.14 2.77
C VAL A 30 7.31 18.94 3.67
N LEU A 31 7.54 18.95 4.98
CA LEU A 31 6.68 19.72 5.90
C LEU A 31 6.83 21.23 5.73
N GLU A 32 8.03 21.71 5.41
CA GLU A 32 8.28 23.14 5.12
C GLU A 32 7.61 23.57 3.82
N GLU A 33 7.64 22.73 2.79
CA GLU A 33 6.94 22.96 1.53
C GLU A 33 5.42 23.00 1.75
N VAL A 34 4.84 21.98 2.39
CA VAL A 34 3.41 21.94 2.76
C VAL A 34 3.02 23.19 3.57
N GLN A 35 3.84 23.62 4.52
CA GLN A 35 3.58 24.82 5.30
C GLN A 35 3.57 26.08 4.43
N SER A 36 4.48 26.20 3.48
CA SER A 36 4.61 27.38 2.61
C SER A 36 3.43 27.52 1.64
N GLU A 37 2.85 26.40 1.23
CA GLU A 37 1.75 26.31 0.26
C GLU A 37 0.36 26.16 0.91
N MET A 38 0.30 26.09 2.24
CA MET A 38 -0.94 25.78 2.98
C MET A 38 -2.08 26.75 2.69
N LEU A 39 -1.80 28.05 2.49
CA LEU A 39 -2.81 29.08 2.26
C LEU A 39 -2.98 29.43 0.78
N ASP A 40 -1.98 29.15 -0.03
CA ASP A 40 -1.95 29.53 -1.45
C ASP A 40 -1.06 28.56 -2.23
N TRP A 41 -1.67 27.50 -2.75
CA TRP A 41 -0.97 26.52 -3.54
C TRP A 41 -0.67 27.08 -4.94
N LYS A 42 0.62 27.21 -5.26
CA LYS A 42 1.13 27.69 -6.57
C LYS A 42 0.51 29.02 -7.06
N GLY A 43 0.08 29.90 -6.16
CA GLY A 43 -0.47 31.22 -6.51
C GLY A 43 -1.96 31.22 -6.92
N LEU A 44 -2.70 30.15 -6.62
CA LEU A 44 -4.14 30.07 -6.91
C LEU A 44 -5.01 30.87 -5.93
N GLY A 45 -4.45 31.30 -4.79
CA GLY A 45 -5.22 31.91 -3.71
C GLY A 45 -6.10 30.91 -2.95
N LEU A 46 -5.84 29.62 -3.09
CA LEU A 46 -6.56 28.52 -2.46
C LEU A 46 -5.56 27.49 -1.90
N SER A 47 -5.91 26.89 -0.78
CA SER A 47 -5.22 25.71 -0.25
C SER A 47 -5.52 24.47 -1.10
N VAL A 48 -4.57 23.53 -1.17
CA VAL A 48 -4.84 22.21 -1.77
C VAL A 48 -6.04 21.51 -1.12
N MET A 49 -6.35 21.83 0.15
CA MET A 49 -7.51 21.31 0.88
C MET A 49 -8.84 21.80 0.33
N GLU A 50 -8.86 22.92 -0.41
CA GLU A 50 -10.03 23.59 -0.97
C GLU A 50 -10.18 23.35 -2.47
N ILE A 51 -9.13 22.84 -3.15
CA ILE A 51 -9.12 22.58 -4.59
C ILE A 51 -10.02 21.37 -4.89
N SER A 52 -10.87 21.50 -5.91
CA SER A 52 -11.68 20.39 -6.38
C SER A 52 -10.81 19.28 -6.95
N HIS A 53 -11.03 18.04 -6.54
CA HIS A 53 -10.36 16.87 -7.13
C HIS A 53 -10.66 16.67 -8.63
N ARG A 54 -11.61 17.41 -9.19
CA ARG A 54 -11.97 17.39 -10.62
C ARG A 54 -11.35 18.56 -11.40
N SER A 55 -10.62 19.46 -10.74
CA SER A 55 -9.91 20.53 -11.42
C SER A 55 -8.61 20.03 -12.02
N ASP A 56 -8.12 20.72 -13.05
CA ASP A 56 -6.88 20.36 -13.74
C ASP A 56 -5.68 20.39 -12.79
N GLU A 57 -5.68 21.29 -11.82
CA GLU A 57 -4.62 21.45 -10.82
C GLU A 57 -4.50 20.21 -9.92
N PHE A 58 -5.63 19.69 -9.43
CA PHE A 58 -5.58 18.48 -8.61
C PHE A 58 -5.28 17.24 -9.45
N GLN A 59 -5.79 17.17 -10.66
CA GLN A 59 -5.48 16.10 -11.61
C GLN A 59 -3.98 16.05 -11.95
N GLU A 60 -3.29 17.20 -11.97
CA GLU A 60 -1.84 17.27 -12.14
C GLU A 60 -1.12 16.62 -10.95
N ILE A 61 -1.50 16.97 -9.71
CA ILE A 61 -0.97 16.35 -8.49
C ILE A 61 -1.14 14.82 -8.53
N ALA A 62 -2.33 14.35 -8.89
CA ALA A 62 -2.64 12.93 -8.91
C ALA A 62 -1.81 12.18 -9.96
N ARG A 63 -1.66 12.75 -11.16
CA ARG A 63 -0.83 12.16 -12.23
C ARG A 63 0.66 12.14 -11.87
N GLU A 64 1.16 13.22 -11.25
CA GLU A 64 2.55 13.29 -10.80
C GLU A 64 2.84 12.22 -9.74
N ALA A 65 1.98 12.11 -8.73
CA ALA A 65 2.12 11.09 -7.68
C ALA A 65 2.10 9.65 -8.24
N GLU A 66 1.22 9.37 -9.22
CA GLU A 66 1.19 8.06 -9.89
C GLU A 66 2.46 7.83 -10.72
N ALA A 67 2.91 8.83 -11.48
CA ALA A 67 4.11 8.73 -12.32
C ALA A 67 5.35 8.44 -11.46
N ASP A 68 5.55 9.18 -10.38
CA ASP A 68 6.65 8.98 -9.44
C ASP A 68 6.61 7.58 -8.81
N PHE A 69 5.42 7.12 -8.43
CA PHE A 69 5.26 5.79 -7.85
C PHE A 69 5.58 4.68 -8.86
N ARG A 70 5.19 4.88 -10.12
CA ARG A 70 5.54 3.97 -11.23
C ARG A 70 7.04 3.94 -11.50
N ASP A 71 7.69 5.10 -11.55
CA ASP A 71 9.12 5.22 -11.81
C ASP A 71 9.96 4.59 -10.69
N LEU A 72 9.63 4.88 -9.43
CA LEU A 72 10.37 4.37 -8.28
C LEU A 72 10.30 2.84 -8.14
N LEU A 73 9.21 2.23 -8.56
CA LEU A 73 8.98 0.78 -8.45
C LEU A 73 9.06 0.04 -9.78
N ASN A 74 9.32 0.75 -10.89
CA ASN A 74 9.29 0.20 -12.26
C ASN A 74 7.98 -0.55 -12.56
N ILE A 75 6.83 0.09 -12.27
CA ILE A 75 5.51 -0.53 -12.44
C ILE A 75 5.10 -0.52 -13.92
N PRO A 76 4.92 -1.68 -14.57
CA PRO A 76 4.49 -1.75 -15.97
C PRO A 76 3.04 -1.28 -16.17
N ASP A 77 2.70 -0.89 -17.41
CA ASP A 77 1.34 -0.50 -17.79
C ASP A 77 0.29 -1.62 -17.64
N THR A 78 0.73 -2.87 -17.47
CA THR A 78 -0.15 -4.01 -17.18
C THR A 78 -0.75 -3.97 -15.77
N TYR A 79 -0.26 -3.05 -14.91
CA TYR A 79 -0.78 -2.80 -13.58
C TYR A 79 -1.57 -1.49 -13.52
N GLY A 80 -2.66 -1.50 -12.75
CA GLY A 80 -3.31 -0.29 -12.25
C GLY A 80 -2.63 0.17 -10.96
N VAL A 81 -2.50 1.48 -10.79
CA VAL A 81 -2.09 2.12 -9.54
C VAL A 81 -3.28 2.89 -8.99
N LEU A 82 -3.59 2.70 -7.74
CA LEU A 82 -4.75 3.31 -7.07
C LEU A 82 -4.31 3.99 -5.78
N PHE A 83 -4.85 5.17 -5.53
CA PHE A 83 -4.77 5.85 -4.25
C PHE A 83 -6.16 5.91 -3.63
N MET A 84 -6.32 5.41 -2.40
CA MET A 84 -7.63 5.09 -1.85
C MET A 84 -7.76 5.50 -0.38
N HIS A 85 -9.00 5.58 0.08
CA HIS A 85 -9.33 5.74 1.50
C HIS A 85 -9.04 4.45 2.29
N GLY A 86 -9.04 4.56 3.62
CA GLY A 86 -9.11 3.41 4.54
C GLY A 86 -7.79 2.68 4.81
N GLY A 87 -6.72 3.02 4.11
CA GLY A 87 -5.41 2.39 4.26
C GLY A 87 -5.45 0.86 4.15
N ALA A 88 -4.38 0.18 4.59
CA ALA A 88 -4.27 -1.28 4.47
C ALA A 88 -5.42 -2.06 5.15
N THR A 89 -6.00 -1.54 6.24
CA THR A 89 -7.08 -2.25 6.95
C THR A 89 -8.32 -2.44 6.09
N LEU A 90 -8.65 -1.47 5.23
CA LEU A 90 -9.77 -1.61 4.31
C LEU A 90 -9.48 -2.67 3.23
N HIS A 91 -8.24 -2.74 2.77
CA HIS A 91 -7.83 -3.75 1.78
C HIS A 91 -7.94 -5.19 2.29
N ASN A 92 -7.89 -5.43 3.61
CA ASN A 92 -8.13 -6.77 4.17
C ASN A 92 -9.52 -7.30 3.81
N SER A 93 -10.52 -6.42 3.65
CA SER A 93 -11.86 -6.78 3.14
C SER A 93 -11.92 -6.73 1.62
N MET A 94 -11.31 -5.71 1.00
CA MET A 94 -11.38 -5.52 -0.45
C MET A 94 -10.73 -6.65 -1.22
N VAL A 95 -9.58 -7.15 -0.77
CA VAL A 95 -8.85 -8.24 -1.45
C VAL A 95 -9.73 -9.47 -1.63
N PRO A 96 -10.32 -10.10 -0.61
CA PRO A 96 -11.18 -11.25 -0.80
C PRO A 96 -12.48 -10.92 -1.56
N LEU A 97 -13.04 -9.72 -1.41
CA LEU A 97 -14.24 -9.30 -2.15
C LEU A 97 -13.99 -9.15 -3.65
N ASN A 98 -12.78 -8.77 -4.07
CA ASN A 98 -12.44 -8.54 -5.48
C ASN A 98 -11.74 -9.71 -6.15
N LEU A 99 -10.98 -10.52 -5.41
CA LEU A 99 -10.10 -11.54 -5.97
C LEU A 99 -10.54 -12.98 -5.66
N SER A 100 -11.63 -13.15 -4.88
CA SER A 100 -12.18 -14.45 -4.53
C SER A 100 -13.71 -14.39 -4.52
N ASN A 101 -14.35 -15.44 -4.01
CA ASN A 101 -15.79 -15.50 -3.77
C ASN A 101 -16.09 -16.41 -2.56
N ALA A 102 -17.36 -16.50 -2.18
CA ALA A 102 -17.78 -17.25 -0.99
C ALA A 102 -17.40 -18.75 -1.05
N GLU A 103 -17.39 -19.34 -2.24
CA GLU A 103 -17.03 -20.74 -2.49
C GLU A 103 -15.54 -20.92 -2.78
N GLY A 104 -14.83 -19.82 -3.07
CA GLY A 104 -13.42 -19.81 -3.41
C GLY A 104 -12.52 -20.09 -2.19
N THR A 105 -11.25 -20.34 -2.47
CA THR A 105 -10.22 -20.51 -1.44
C THR A 105 -9.10 -19.51 -1.68
N ALA A 106 -8.60 -18.91 -0.61
CA ALA A 106 -7.42 -18.08 -0.60
C ALA A 106 -6.42 -18.61 0.44
N ASP A 107 -5.16 -18.65 0.04
CA ASP A 107 -4.07 -19.07 0.91
C ASP A 107 -3.47 -17.87 1.65
N TYR A 108 -3.07 -18.08 2.89
CA TYR A 108 -2.46 -17.05 3.73
C TYR A 108 -1.21 -17.58 4.41
N VAL A 109 -0.15 -16.79 4.41
CA VAL A 109 1.05 -17.04 5.21
C VAL A 109 0.92 -16.27 6.51
N HIS A 110 0.78 -17.00 7.61
CA HIS A 110 0.63 -16.42 8.95
C HIS A 110 2.01 -16.12 9.56
N SER A 111 2.52 -14.93 9.25
CA SER A 111 3.85 -14.46 9.65
C SER A 111 3.86 -13.53 10.86
N GLY A 112 2.68 -13.09 11.36
CA GLY A 112 2.62 -12.18 12.50
C GLY A 112 1.27 -11.52 12.71
N HIS A 113 1.31 -10.38 13.39
CA HIS A 113 0.10 -9.65 13.81
C HIS A 113 -0.75 -9.14 12.63
N TRP A 114 -0.09 -8.57 11.62
CA TRP A 114 -0.81 -8.00 10.49
C TRP A 114 -1.38 -9.08 9.57
N ALA A 115 -0.62 -10.16 9.35
CA ALA A 115 -1.13 -11.35 8.66
C ALA A 115 -2.35 -11.93 9.39
N ALA A 116 -2.33 -12.04 10.73
CA ALA A 116 -3.47 -12.52 11.52
C ALA A 116 -4.72 -11.66 11.32
N ARG A 117 -4.57 -10.33 11.22
CA ARG A 117 -5.70 -9.42 10.96
C ARG A 117 -6.29 -9.62 9.56
N SER A 118 -5.44 -9.76 8.55
CA SER A 118 -5.87 -10.05 7.17
C SER A 118 -6.61 -11.38 7.10
N ILE A 119 -6.08 -12.44 7.72
CA ILE A 119 -6.71 -13.77 7.84
C ILE A 119 -8.09 -13.68 8.49
N LYS A 120 -8.17 -12.96 9.62
CA LYS A 120 -9.44 -12.83 10.36
C LYS A 120 -10.51 -12.15 9.51
N GLU A 121 -10.14 -11.12 8.77
CA GLU A 121 -11.10 -10.39 7.94
C GLU A 121 -11.50 -11.20 6.70
N ALA A 122 -10.55 -11.85 6.03
CA ALA A 122 -10.80 -12.63 4.82
C ALA A 122 -11.78 -13.80 5.04
N LYS A 123 -11.74 -14.44 6.21
CA LYS A 123 -12.67 -15.51 6.59
C LYS A 123 -14.15 -15.13 6.53
N ARG A 124 -14.47 -13.86 6.41
CA ARG A 124 -15.85 -13.36 6.27
C ARG A 124 -16.36 -13.47 4.83
N TYR A 125 -15.46 -13.60 3.85
CA TYR A 125 -15.77 -13.43 2.43
C TYR A 125 -15.33 -14.60 1.56
N THR A 126 -14.45 -15.46 2.06
CA THR A 126 -13.89 -16.60 1.33
C THR A 126 -13.41 -17.69 2.29
N ASN A 127 -13.19 -18.93 1.79
CA ASN A 127 -12.51 -19.95 2.55
C ASN A 127 -11.01 -19.60 2.66
N VAL A 128 -10.45 -19.73 3.85
CA VAL A 128 -9.05 -19.40 4.11
C VAL A 128 -8.28 -20.65 4.52
N ASN A 129 -7.26 -20.98 3.72
CA ASN A 129 -6.23 -21.96 4.09
C ASN A 129 -5.00 -21.23 4.63
N ILE A 130 -4.44 -21.74 5.74
CA ILE A 130 -3.15 -21.26 6.25
C ILE A 130 -2.06 -22.08 5.59
N ALA A 131 -1.48 -21.53 4.52
CA ALA A 131 -0.46 -22.20 3.74
C ALA A 131 0.84 -22.45 4.54
N ALA A 132 1.18 -21.53 5.44
CA ALA A 132 2.30 -21.66 6.36
C ALA A 132 2.10 -20.76 7.58
N SER A 133 2.73 -21.11 8.69
CA SER A 133 2.71 -20.30 9.92
C SER A 133 4.00 -20.45 10.70
N SER A 134 4.46 -19.39 11.33
CA SER A 134 5.54 -19.41 12.33
C SER A 134 5.05 -19.11 13.75
N GLU A 135 3.74 -19.23 13.99
CA GLU A 135 3.10 -18.96 15.29
C GLU A 135 3.65 -19.82 16.42
N ASP A 136 3.94 -21.11 16.16
CA ASP A 136 4.53 -22.05 17.12
C ASP A 136 5.90 -21.59 17.64
N LYS A 137 6.61 -20.78 16.84
CA LYS A 137 7.88 -20.12 17.19
C LYS A 137 7.71 -18.63 17.51
N LYS A 138 6.50 -18.19 17.85
CA LYS A 138 6.19 -16.80 18.21
C LYS A 138 6.63 -15.80 17.14
N PHE A 139 6.49 -16.19 15.88
CA PHE A 139 6.83 -15.35 14.71
C PHE A 139 8.27 -14.82 14.70
N THR A 140 9.25 -15.68 15.02
CA THR A 140 10.67 -15.33 15.03
C THR A 140 11.35 -15.49 13.67
N PHE A 141 10.64 -16.02 12.66
CA PHE A 141 11.11 -16.16 11.29
C PHE A 141 9.94 -16.08 10.31
N PHE A 142 10.22 -15.71 9.06
CA PHE A 142 9.25 -15.79 7.97
C PHE A 142 9.24 -17.23 7.44
N PRO A 143 8.07 -17.89 7.29
CA PRO A 143 8.00 -19.26 6.77
C PRO A 143 8.59 -19.36 5.36
N ASP A 144 9.50 -20.32 5.15
CA ASP A 144 10.14 -20.56 3.86
C ASP A 144 9.07 -20.94 2.81
N GLN A 145 9.16 -20.30 1.64
CA GLN A 145 8.20 -20.47 0.55
C GLN A 145 8.14 -21.90 0.02
N ASP A 146 9.26 -22.64 0.06
CA ASP A 146 9.31 -24.03 -0.37
C ASP A 146 8.45 -24.97 0.51
N ASN A 147 8.08 -24.50 1.69
CA ASN A 147 7.25 -25.25 2.65
C ASN A 147 5.80 -24.76 2.70
N TRP A 148 5.37 -23.87 1.79
CA TRP A 148 3.99 -23.41 1.75
C TRP A 148 3.09 -24.52 1.20
N ASN A 149 2.07 -24.88 1.95
CA ASN A 149 1.04 -25.84 1.54
C ASN A 149 -0.10 -25.09 0.85
N LEU A 150 0.11 -24.73 -0.42
CA LEU A 150 -0.89 -24.02 -1.22
C LEU A 150 -2.03 -24.94 -1.64
N SER A 151 -3.25 -24.40 -1.65
CA SER A 151 -4.45 -25.09 -2.14
C SER A 151 -4.38 -25.25 -3.66
N GLU A 152 -4.85 -26.37 -4.18
CA GLU A 152 -4.81 -26.69 -5.62
C GLU A 152 -5.49 -25.62 -6.48
N ASN A 153 -6.61 -25.06 -6.00
CA ASN A 153 -7.41 -24.06 -6.70
C ASN A 153 -7.47 -22.73 -5.95
N SER A 154 -6.35 -22.31 -5.36
CA SER A 154 -6.29 -21.04 -4.66
C SER A 154 -6.46 -19.85 -5.60
N ASN A 155 -7.34 -18.92 -5.24
CA ASN A 155 -7.51 -17.68 -5.99
C ASN A 155 -6.29 -16.77 -5.87
N TYR A 156 -5.65 -16.75 -4.69
CA TYR A 156 -4.42 -16.02 -4.41
C TYR A 156 -3.74 -16.55 -3.13
N VAL A 157 -2.46 -16.26 -3.00
CA VAL A 157 -1.75 -16.37 -1.72
C VAL A 157 -1.44 -14.98 -1.17
N HIS A 158 -1.86 -14.74 0.07
CA HIS A 158 -1.63 -13.47 0.76
C HIS A 158 -0.44 -13.56 1.69
N ILE A 159 0.42 -12.55 1.63
CA ILE A 159 1.60 -12.40 2.49
C ILE A 159 1.67 -11.00 3.10
N THR A 160 2.36 -10.90 4.23
CA THR A 160 2.76 -9.61 4.84
C THR A 160 4.28 -9.59 4.90
N PRO A 161 4.96 -9.14 3.82
CA PRO A 161 6.42 -9.24 3.72
C PRO A 161 7.18 -8.51 4.82
N ASN A 162 6.58 -7.48 5.42
CA ASN A 162 7.17 -6.74 6.53
C ASN A 162 6.19 -6.61 7.70
N GLU A 163 6.34 -7.48 8.69
CA GLU A 163 5.56 -7.47 9.94
C GLU A 163 6.11 -6.42 10.89
N THR A 164 5.55 -5.22 10.85
CA THR A 164 6.05 -4.03 11.56
C THR A 164 6.19 -4.24 13.07
N ILE A 165 5.25 -4.96 13.70
CA ILE A 165 5.24 -5.17 15.17
C ILE A 165 6.30 -6.19 15.56
N GLY A 166 6.38 -7.29 14.83
CA GLY A 166 7.35 -8.37 15.09
C GLY A 166 8.76 -8.07 14.59
N GLY A 167 8.91 -7.08 13.71
CA GLY A 167 10.20 -6.75 13.08
C GLY A 167 10.66 -7.81 12.09
N LEU A 168 9.73 -8.61 11.55
CA LEU A 168 10.01 -9.69 10.62
C LEU A 168 9.91 -9.20 9.19
N CYS A 169 10.91 -9.50 8.35
CA CYS A 169 10.95 -9.12 6.95
C CYS A 169 11.26 -10.33 6.05
N LEU A 170 10.44 -10.53 5.01
CA LEU A 170 10.74 -11.45 3.92
C LEU A 170 11.82 -10.83 3.04
N LYS A 171 12.95 -11.53 2.85
CA LYS A 171 14.07 -11.00 2.09
C LYS A 171 13.96 -11.22 0.59
N GLU A 172 13.38 -12.32 0.19
CA GLU A 172 13.24 -12.69 -1.21
C GLU A 172 11.93 -13.44 -1.41
N LEU A 173 11.20 -13.10 -2.46
CA LEU A 173 10.02 -13.83 -2.89
C LEU A 173 10.34 -14.55 -4.20
N LYS A 174 10.19 -15.88 -4.19
CA LYS A 174 10.30 -16.71 -5.40
C LYS A 174 9.03 -16.59 -6.24
N THR A 175 9.13 -16.81 -7.54
CA THR A 175 7.98 -16.87 -8.43
C THR A 175 6.96 -17.90 -7.93
N SER A 176 5.68 -17.55 -8.00
CA SER A 176 4.57 -18.42 -7.61
C SER A 176 3.66 -18.70 -8.80
N SER A 177 3.10 -19.90 -8.85
CA SER A 177 2.04 -20.27 -9.82
C SER A 177 0.67 -19.72 -9.40
N VAL A 178 0.51 -19.34 -8.14
CA VAL A 178 -0.69 -18.72 -7.57
C VAL A 178 -0.48 -17.21 -7.50
N PRO A 179 -1.47 -16.36 -7.85
CA PRO A 179 -1.37 -14.92 -7.70
C PRO A 179 -0.94 -14.50 -6.30
N VAL A 180 0.14 -13.72 -6.17
CA VAL A 180 0.62 -13.23 -4.87
C VAL A 180 0.04 -11.87 -4.58
N VAL A 181 -0.59 -11.74 -3.41
CA VAL A 181 -1.11 -10.49 -2.85
C VAL A 181 -0.33 -10.12 -1.60
N ALA A 182 0.16 -8.89 -1.51
CA ALA A 182 1.03 -8.47 -0.42
C ALA A 182 0.59 -7.18 0.27
N ASP A 183 0.50 -7.22 1.61
CA ASP A 183 0.46 -6.01 2.44
C ASP A 183 1.89 -5.48 2.62
N TYR A 184 2.20 -4.43 1.88
CA TYR A 184 3.51 -3.78 1.88
C TYR A 184 3.53 -2.45 2.64
N SER A 185 2.57 -2.19 3.52
CA SER A 185 2.41 -0.91 4.22
C SER A 185 3.71 -0.37 4.84
N SER A 186 4.54 -1.22 5.41
CA SER A 186 5.78 -0.78 6.07
C SER A 186 7.05 -1.06 5.28
N GLY A 187 6.96 -1.83 4.20
CA GLY A 187 8.12 -2.18 3.37
C GLY A 187 8.19 -1.45 2.04
N ILE A 188 7.09 -0.83 1.59
CA ILE A 188 7.06 -0.15 0.29
C ILE A 188 8.12 0.96 0.23
N LEU A 189 8.85 1.05 -0.88
CA LEU A 189 9.93 2.02 -1.12
C LEU A 189 11.07 2.01 -0.09
N SER A 190 11.16 1.01 0.79
CA SER A 190 12.29 0.87 1.71
C SER A 190 13.51 0.19 1.08
N GLU A 191 13.26 -0.65 0.10
CA GLU A 191 14.24 -1.36 -0.71
C GLU A 191 13.66 -1.67 -2.10
N PRO A 192 14.48 -1.92 -3.14
CA PRO A 192 13.99 -2.34 -4.43
C PRO A 192 13.22 -3.66 -4.35
N ILE A 193 12.10 -3.75 -5.04
CA ILE A 193 11.29 -4.96 -5.17
C ILE A 193 11.09 -5.31 -6.64
N ASN A 194 10.98 -6.61 -6.95
CA ASN A 194 10.57 -7.04 -8.28
C ASN A 194 9.05 -7.11 -8.34
N ILE A 195 8.42 -6.12 -8.98
CA ILE A 195 6.96 -6.01 -9.12
C ILE A 195 6.36 -7.24 -9.78
N ASP A 196 7.05 -7.87 -10.73
CA ASP A 196 6.52 -9.01 -11.48
C ASP A 196 6.22 -10.25 -10.61
N ASN A 197 6.85 -10.34 -9.44
CA ASN A 197 6.58 -11.40 -8.46
C ASN A 197 5.22 -11.25 -7.76
N PHE A 198 4.55 -10.11 -7.92
CA PHE A 198 3.29 -9.80 -7.25
C PHE A 198 2.17 -9.64 -8.28
N SER A 199 1.01 -10.16 -7.95
CA SER A 199 -0.22 -9.88 -8.70
C SER A 199 -0.94 -8.67 -8.12
N MET A 200 -0.74 -8.40 -6.83
CA MET A 200 -1.20 -7.20 -6.16
C MET A 200 -0.31 -6.85 -4.98
N ILE A 201 0.00 -5.57 -4.85
CA ILE A 201 0.60 -4.96 -3.65
C ILE A 201 -0.37 -3.89 -3.14
N TYR A 202 -0.58 -3.82 -1.85
CA TYR A 202 -1.36 -2.75 -1.24
C TYR A 202 -0.73 -2.29 0.07
N GLY A 203 -1.18 -1.15 0.57
CA GLY A 203 -0.69 -0.65 1.85
C GLY A 203 -1.33 0.65 2.29
N GLY A 204 -0.93 1.10 3.47
CA GLY A 204 -1.22 2.44 3.99
C GLY A 204 -0.01 3.34 3.89
N ALA A 205 -0.21 4.59 3.47
CA ALA A 205 0.87 5.55 3.25
C ALA A 205 1.60 5.97 4.54
N GLN A 206 0.90 5.97 5.67
CA GLN A 206 1.34 6.56 6.95
C GLN A 206 2.64 5.98 7.55
N LYS A 207 3.13 4.85 7.02
CA LYS A 207 4.35 4.24 7.54
C LYS A 207 5.59 4.73 6.81
N ASN A 208 5.66 4.54 5.48
CA ASN A 208 6.90 4.80 4.76
C ASN A 208 6.81 5.79 3.59
N ILE A 209 5.62 6.10 3.08
CA ILE A 209 5.52 6.93 1.86
C ILE A 209 4.80 8.26 2.03
N GLY A 210 4.03 8.46 3.09
CA GLY A 210 3.27 9.70 3.21
C GLY A 210 2.53 9.87 4.53
N PRO A 211 1.54 10.78 4.57
CA PRO A 211 0.73 11.02 5.76
C PRO A 211 -0.33 9.93 5.97
N ALA A 212 -0.95 9.94 7.15
CA ALA A 212 -2.13 9.12 7.40
C ALA A 212 -3.34 9.63 6.60
N GLY A 213 -4.21 8.69 6.18
CA GLY A 213 -5.44 8.99 5.45
C GLY A 213 -5.47 8.41 4.03
N LEU A 214 -4.30 8.16 3.46
CA LEU A 214 -4.15 7.55 2.13
C LEU A 214 -3.74 6.08 2.24
N GLY A 215 -4.38 5.25 1.41
CA GLY A 215 -3.94 3.90 1.08
C GLY A 215 -3.57 3.83 -0.39
N PHE A 216 -2.86 2.79 -0.78
CA PHE A 216 -2.52 2.53 -2.19
C PHE A 216 -2.76 1.07 -2.55
N ALA A 217 -2.97 0.82 -3.84
CA ALA A 217 -2.93 -0.51 -4.42
C ALA A 217 -2.27 -0.48 -5.79
N ILE A 218 -1.40 -1.47 -6.05
CA ILE A 218 -0.81 -1.79 -7.34
C ILE A 218 -1.37 -3.15 -7.73
N ILE A 219 -2.15 -3.25 -8.79
CA ILE A 219 -2.87 -4.48 -9.12
C ILE A 219 -2.75 -4.82 -10.61
N LYS A 220 -2.46 -6.09 -10.94
CA LYS A 220 -2.52 -6.56 -12.33
C LYS A 220 -3.92 -6.37 -12.90
N LYS A 221 -4.01 -5.76 -14.08
CA LYS A 221 -5.30 -5.43 -14.71
C LYS A 221 -6.12 -6.68 -15.09
N ASP A 222 -5.49 -7.83 -15.26
CA ASP A 222 -6.15 -9.11 -15.54
C ASP A 222 -6.87 -9.73 -14.32
N LEU A 223 -6.61 -9.20 -13.11
CA LEU A 223 -7.32 -9.56 -11.88
C LEU A 223 -8.60 -8.75 -11.67
N LEU A 224 -8.83 -7.70 -12.45
CA LEU A 224 -10.01 -6.84 -12.34
C LEU A 224 -11.27 -7.52 -12.88
N ASN A 225 -12.44 -6.92 -12.63
CA ASN A 225 -13.76 -7.39 -13.08
C ASN A 225 -14.16 -8.78 -12.56
N LYS A 226 -13.65 -9.15 -11.39
CA LYS A 226 -13.95 -10.42 -10.70
C LYS A 226 -14.58 -10.23 -9.33
N ALA A 227 -14.95 -8.98 -8.99
CA ALA A 227 -15.52 -8.66 -7.68
C ALA A 227 -16.83 -9.42 -7.44
N GLN A 228 -17.04 -9.87 -6.21
CA GLN A 228 -18.30 -10.48 -5.77
C GLN A 228 -19.45 -9.48 -5.96
N GLU A 229 -20.65 -9.97 -6.26
CA GLU A 229 -21.85 -9.13 -6.44
C GLU A 229 -22.16 -8.27 -5.20
N ILE A 230 -21.85 -8.77 -4.01
CA ILE A 230 -22.03 -8.05 -2.75
C ILE A 230 -21.02 -6.92 -2.52
N THR A 231 -20.00 -6.78 -3.39
CA THR A 231 -18.94 -5.78 -3.20
C THR A 231 -19.50 -4.37 -3.36
N PRO A 232 -19.44 -3.52 -2.31
CA PRO A 232 -19.84 -2.13 -2.44
C PRO A 232 -19.04 -1.41 -3.53
N THR A 233 -19.68 -0.51 -4.28
CA THR A 233 -19.06 0.21 -5.40
C THR A 233 -17.72 0.84 -5.04
N MET A 234 -17.63 1.50 -3.88
CA MET A 234 -16.40 2.13 -3.40
C MET A 234 -15.28 1.15 -3.01
N LEU A 235 -15.61 -0.14 -2.87
CA LEU A 235 -14.65 -1.19 -2.54
C LEU A 235 -14.29 -2.06 -3.76
N ASN A 236 -14.78 -1.70 -4.96
CA ASN A 236 -14.48 -2.41 -6.20
C ASN A 236 -13.27 -1.77 -6.88
N TYR A 237 -12.18 -2.54 -7.05
CA TYR A 237 -10.96 -2.05 -7.68
C TYR A 237 -11.17 -1.63 -9.13
N SER A 238 -12.06 -2.28 -9.88
CA SER A 238 -12.36 -1.88 -11.25
C SER A 238 -13.00 -0.49 -11.31
N THR A 239 -13.99 -0.23 -10.46
CA THR A 239 -14.64 1.09 -10.33
C THR A 239 -13.63 2.17 -9.95
N MET A 240 -12.72 1.85 -9.03
CA MET A 240 -11.70 2.81 -8.60
C MET A 240 -10.69 3.09 -9.72
N LEU A 241 -10.30 2.07 -10.51
CA LEU A 241 -9.39 2.26 -11.62
C LEU A 241 -10.03 3.05 -12.77
N GLU A 242 -11.28 2.75 -13.14
CA GLU A 242 -12.04 3.48 -14.15
C GLU A 242 -12.24 4.96 -13.76
N GLY A 243 -12.37 5.24 -12.47
CA GLY A 243 -12.46 6.58 -11.93
C GLY A 243 -11.11 7.23 -11.59
N GLU A 244 -9.97 6.67 -12.02
CA GLU A 244 -8.63 7.19 -11.72
C GLU A 244 -8.44 7.49 -10.23
N SER A 245 -8.90 6.59 -9.36
CA SER A 245 -8.95 6.74 -7.89
C SER A 245 -9.92 7.82 -7.37
N MET A 246 -10.62 8.52 -8.26
CA MET A 246 -11.48 9.68 -7.96
C MET A 246 -12.95 9.43 -8.29
N TYR A 247 -13.42 8.17 -8.21
CA TYR A 247 -14.85 7.87 -8.29
C TYR A 247 -15.66 8.70 -7.29
N ASN A 248 -15.13 8.89 -6.09
CA ASN A 248 -15.59 9.84 -5.10
C ASN A 248 -14.44 10.77 -4.69
N THR A 249 -14.73 11.91 -4.05
CA THR A 249 -13.72 12.84 -3.55
C THR A 249 -12.67 12.08 -2.71
N PRO A 250 -11.39 12.10 -3.11
CA PRO A 250 -10.34 11.41 -2.38
C PRO A 250 -9.87 12.25 -1.17
N PRO A 251 -8.96 11.74 -0.33
CA PRO A 251 -8.32 12.52 0.72
C PRO A 251 -7.28 13.48 0.13
N THR A 252 -7.75 14.56 -0.51
CA THR A 252 -6.96 15.49 -1.34
C THR A 252 -5.69 16.00 -0.68
N PHE A 253 -5.74 16.36 0.59
CA PHE A 253 -4.57 16.85 1.32
C PHE A 253 -3.53 15.77 1.61
N ALA A 254 -3.95 14.52 1.71
CA ALA A 254 -3.06 13.40 2.01
C ALA A 254 -2.45 12.76 0.75
N TRP A 255 -2.98 13.09 -0.43
CA TRP A 255 -2.48 12.63 -1.71
C TRP A 255 -1.19 13.33 -2.07
#